data_9e38e4e05ba2b621e4350d6ff8d80f64
#
_entry.id   9e38e4e05ba2b621e4350d6ff8d80f64
#
_cell.length_a   1.000
_cell.length_b   1.000
_cell.length_c   1.000
_cell.angle_alpha   90.00
_cell.angle_beta   90.00
_cell.angle_gamma   90.00
#
_symmetry.space_group_name_H-M   'P 1'
#
loop_
_entity.id
_entity.type
_entity.pdbx_description
1 polymer ?
#
loop_
_entity_poly.entity_id
_entity_poly.type
_entity_poly.pdbx_seq_one_letter_code
_entity_poly.pdbx_strand_id
1 'polypeptide(L)'
;MNLSDLIHATSQPYSALQRKIDFHNWLFFSQSLAFNMQAQTQSNWCWAATARSVSHYYWFLSRWSQCNIACAELSLTTCCDAPVPDACNVSWWLAKALQRTQNFVSVTGPVDFAAVKAEIDAGRPVGARIGWSGGGGHFCVIYGYTAGLFGDNYFDIDDPIYGKSHLTVSDFSNNYQGTGTWTDTDFTKSHIDFMVILPMLVDQEILRHIWEQRPLLGVKAGLPVEQFEDTKGRSLGLAHPVFTLGLEALREGDPRAAQTGVRVIEFERETPRAFYDVAHDEKKVRQMSAAGAYLQLLPRALEAVAALPAGERQFELRLLQAPALNFEALWLHSGDGEHDRVIPLRGFHGFAAMQPVS
;
A
#
# COMPACT_ATOMS: atom_id res chain seq x y z
N MET A 1 0.13 3.36 -13.90
CA MET A 1 0.09 3.61 -12.44
C MET A 1 -0.84 2.56 -11.88
N ASN A 2 -0.43 1.77 -10.89
CA ASN A 2 -1.22 0.65 -10.37
C ASN A 2 -1.93 1.04 -9.06
N LEU A 3 -2.79 0.16 -8.51
CA LEU A 3 -3.54 0.44 -7.29
C LEU A 3 -2.61 0.70 -6.08
N SER A 4 -1.42 0.10 -6.07
CA SER A 4 -0.38 0.37 -5.06
C SER A 4 0.17 1.79 -5.22
N ASP A 5 0.45 2.24 -6.45
CA ASP A 5 0.82 3.64 -6.71
C ASP A 5 -0.32 4.57 -6.29
N LEU A 6 -1.58 4.14 -6.46
CA LEU A 6 -2.75 4.86 -6.01
C LEU A 6 -2.77 5.01 -4.48
N ILE A 7 -2.59 3.90 -3.76
CA ILE A 7 -2.57 3.91 -2.30
C ILE A 7 -1.39 4.74 -1.80
N HIS A 8 -0.20 4.58 -2.39
CA HIS A 8 1.01 5.27 -1.96
C HIS A 8 1.06 6.73 -2.44
N ALA A 9 0.62 7.05 -3.65
CA ALA A 9 0.51 8.43 -4.13
C ALA A 9 -0.50 9.24 -3.32
N THR A 10 -1.53 8.59 -2.79
CA THR A 10 -2.58 9.23 -1.98
C THR A 10 -2.42 9.00 -0.48
N SER A 11 -1.64 8.01 -0.03
CA SER A 11 -1.42 7.77 1.39
C SER A 11 -0.35 8.71 1.94
N GLN A 12 -0.74 9.49 2.94
CA GLN A 12 0.15 10.36 3.67
C GLN A 12 0.15 9.95 5.15
N PRO A 13 1.24 9.37 5.66
CA PRO A 13 1.36 9.12 7.09
C PRO A 13 1.37 10.45 7.84
N TYR A 14 0.71 10.51 8.98
CA TYR A 14 0.60 11.70 9.83
C TYR A 14 1.97 12.35 10.10
N SER A 15 2.99 11.54 10.37
CA SER A 15 4.37 11.99 10.59
C SER A 15 5.01 12.67 9.37
N ALA A 16 4.58 12.34 8.15
CA ALA A 16 5.09 12.97 6.93
C ALA A 16 4.45 14.34 6.68
N LEU A 17 3.18 14.52 7.08
CA LEU A 17 2.50 15.81 7.02
C LEU A 17 3.08 16.80 8.04
N GLN A 18 3.41 16.33 9.24
CA GLN A 18 4.04 17.17 10.26
C GLN A 18 5.45 17.61 9.91
N ARG A 19 6.24 16.75 9.24
CA ARG A 19 7.60 17.07 8.80
C ARG A 19 7.67 18.16 7.71
N LYS A 20 6.64 18.37 6.91
CA LYS A 20 6.59 19.47 5.93
C LYS A 20 6.46 20.85 6.57
N ILE A 21 6.18 20.94 7.85
CA ILE A 21 6.01 22.19 8.61
C ILE A 21 7.35 22.61 9.28
N ASP A 22 8.27 21.68 9.46
CA ASP A 22 9.56 21.99 10.06
C ASP A 22 10.51 22.67 9.05
N PHE A 23 10.70 23.96 9.22
CA PHE A 23 11.56 24.87 8.45
C PHE A 23 13.05 24.46 8.40
N HIS A 24 13.43 23.36 9.05
CA HIS A 24 14.80 22.83 9.12
C HIS A 24 15.20 21.93 7.94
N ASN A 25 14.26 21.52 7.07
CA ASN A 25 14.53 20.59 5.97
C ASN A 25 14.97 21.26 4.65
N TRP A 26 15.39 22.53 4.69
CA TRP A 26 15.85 23.25 3.49
C TRP A 26 17.24 22.77 2.98
N LEU A 27 17.95 21.99 3.77
CA LEU A 27 19.31 21.53 3.45
C LEU A 27 19.39 20.05 3.00
N PHE A 28 18.32 19.29 3.02
CA PHE A 28 18.32 17.87 2.68
C PHE A 28 17.15 17.52 1.77
N PHE A 29 17.44 16.83 0.67
CA PHE A 29 16.43 16.24 -0.18
C PHE A 29 16.20 14.79 0.28
N SER A 30 15.08 14.50 0.93
CA SER A 30 14.74 13.16 1.39
C SER A 30 13.44 12.66 0.77
N GLN A 31 13.42 11.40 0.42
CA GLN A 31 12.23 10.68 -0.03
C GLN A 31 12.19 9.32 0.64
N SER A 32 11.03 8.94 1.16
CA SER A 32 10.82 7.59 1.67
C SER A 32 9.45 7.06 1.26
N LEU A 33 9.41 5.77 0.98
CA LEU A 33 8.19 5.03 0.64
C LEU A 33 7.43 4.66 1.92
N ALA A 34 6.12 4.51 1.82
CA ALA A 34 5.30 4.00 2.93
C ALA A 34 5.48 2.48 3.12
N PHE A 35 6.73 2.03 3.08
CA PHE A 35 7.10 0.63 3.21
C PHE A 35 7.15 0.20 4.67
N ASN A 36 6.68 -1.02 4.94
CA ASN A 36 6.75 -1.64 6.26
C ASN A 36 7.16 -3.10 6.12
N MET A 37 8.31 -3.43 6.68
CA MET A 37 8.81 -4.79 6.76
C MET A 37 8.04 -5.59 7.81
N GLN A 38 7.59 -6.77 7.44
CA GLN A 38 7.15 -7.76 8.43
C GLN A 38 8.38 -8.43 9.04
N ALA A 39 8.43 -8.51 10.38
CA ALA A 39 9.46 -9.30 11.04
C ALA A 39 9.42 -10.76 10.55
N GLN A 40 10.59 -11.35 10.32
CA GLN A 40 10.65 -12.77 9.95
C GLN A 40 10.16 -13.67 11.08
N THR A 41 9.40 -14.69 10.72
CA THR A 41 8.79 -15.60 11.71
C THR A 41 9.61 -16.87 11.95
N GLN A 42 10.64 -17.10 11.16
CA GLN A 42 11.63 -18.17 11.33
C GLN A 42 13.04 -17.60 11.15
N SER A 43 14.03 -18.23 11.78
CA SER A 43 15.42 -17.73 11.82
C SER A 43 16.08 -17.56 10.44
N ASN A 44 15.65 -18.33 9.44
CA ASN A 44 16.20 -18.29 8.08
C ASN A 44 15.25 -17.68 7.03
N TRP A 45 14.15 -16.99 7.44
CA TRP A 45 13.12 -16.49 6.52
C TRP A 45 13.23 -15.00 6.18
N CYS A 46 14.41 -14.41 6.26
CA CYS A 46 14.59 -13.03 5.82
C CYS A 46 14.13 -12.83 4.36
N TRP A 47 14.41 -13.78 3.47
CA TRP A 47 13.98 -13.77 2.08
C TRP A 47 12.46 -13.83 1.91
N ALA A 48 11.78 -14.66 2.72
CA ALA A 48 10.32 -14.79 2.67
C ALA A 48 9.62 -13.56 3.27
N ALA A 49 10.16 -13.01 4.37
CA ALA A 49 9.67 -11.79 5.00
C ALA A 49 9.83 -10.58 4.06
N THR A 50 10.97 -10.45 3.40
CA THR A 50 11.24 -9.39 2.42
C THR A 50 10.31 -9.50 1.22
N ALA A 51 10.19 -10.66 0.58
CA ALA A 51 9.31 -10.85 -0.58
C ALA A 51 7.84 -10.61 -0.24
N ARG A 52 7.37 -11.09 0.92
CA ARG A 52 6.04 -10.82 1.43
C ARG A 52 5.82 -9.32 1.61
N SER A 53 6.75 -8.63 2.24
CA SER A 53 6.61 -7.20 2.53
C SER A 53 6.63 -6.35 1.25
N VAL A 54 7.48 -6.69 0.29
CA VAL A 54 7.48 -6.08 -1.05
C VAL A 54 6.15 -6.31 -1.77
N SER A 55 5.63 -7.56 -1.74
CA SER A 55 4.35 -7.87 -2.36
C SER A 55 3.19 -7.09 -1.72
N HIS A 56 3.18 -6.95 -0.40
CA HIS A 56 2.17 -6.16 0.32
C HIS A 56 2.36 -4.64 0.13
N TYR A 57 3.58 -4.17 -0.06
CA TYR A 57 3.82 -2.77 -0.43
C TYR A 57 3.17 -2.42 -1.76
N TYR A 58 3.33 -3.27 -2.78
CA TYR A 58 2.70 -3.07 -4.08
C TYR A 58 1.22 -3.39 -4.11
N TRP A 59 0.77 -4.31 -3.23
CA TRP A 59 -0.63 -4.72 -3.13
C TRP A 59 -0.98 -5.12 -1.70
N PHE A 60 -1.62 -4.23 -0.95
CA PHE A 60 -1.93 -4.46 0.47
C PHE A 60 -2.87 -5.63 0.74
N LEU A 61 -3.59 -6.12 -0.29
CA LEU A 61 -4.39 -7.35 -0.24
C LEU A 61 -3.63 -8.58 -0.77
N SER A 62 -2.33 -8.49 -0.94
CA SER A 62 -1.53 -9.64 -1.33
C SER A 62 -1.78 -10.81 -0.38
N ARG A 63 -2.17 -11.95 -0.96
CA ARG A 63 -2.41 -13.20 -0.22
C ARG A 63 -1.15 -13.92 0.23
N TRP A 64 0.01 -13.39 -0.11
CA TRP A 64 1.28 -14.00 0.25
C TRP A 64 1.57 -13.79 1.74
N SER A 65 1.76 -14.90 2.46
CA SER A 65 2.37 -14.94 3.79
C SER A 65 3.78 -15.52 3.68
N GLN A 66 4.62 -15.31 4.68
CA GLN A 66 5.96 -15.89 4.69
C GLN A 66 5.92 -17.41 4.51
N CYS A 67 5.02 -18.10 5.23
CA CYS A 67 4.90 -19.54 5.16
C CYS A 67 4.38 -20.03 3.79
N ASN A 68 3.44 -19.30 3.16
CA ASN A 68 2.95 -19.65 1.83
C ASN A 68 4.03 -19.47 0.76
N ILE A 69 4.88 -18.45 0.88
CA ILE A 69 6.05 -18.27 0.02
C ILE A 69 7.03 -19.43 0.24
N ALA A 70 7.29 -19.80 1.49
CA ALA A 70 8.18 -20.92 1.80
C ALA A 70 7.65 -22.25 1.24
N CYS A 71 6.36 -22.55 1.42
CA CYS A 71 5.73 -23.73 0.81
C CYS A 71 5.93 -23.75 -0.71
N ALA A 72 5.63 -22.63 -1.38
CA ALA A 72 5.68 -22.55 -2.83
C ALA A 72 7.10 -22.65 -3.39
N GLU A 73 8.08 -22.02 -2.74
CA GLU A 73 9.48 -22.04 -3.19
C GLU A 73 10.18 -23.38 -2.91
N LEU A 74 9.90 -24.01 -1.76
CA LEU A 74 10.52 -25.25 -1.36
C LEU A 74 9.78 -26.49 -1.88
N SER A 75 8.63 -26.30 -2.54
CA SER A 75 7.74 -27.39 -2.99
C SER A 75 7.27 -28.28 -1.80
N LEU A 76 7.00 -27.64 -0.68
CA LEU A 76 6.50 -28.27 0.54
C LEU A 76 5.08 -27.79 0.84
N THR A 77 4.33 -28.54 1.64
CA THR A 77 2.95 -28.19 2.02
C THR A 77 2.80 -27.86 3.51
N THR A 78 3.84 -28.08 4.29
CA THR A 78 3.81 -28.04 5.76
C THR A 78 4.47 -26.82 6.37
N CYS A 79 4.95 -25.86 5.55
CA CYS A 79 5.67 -24.70 6.08
C CYS A 79 4.76 -23.72 6.85
N CYS A 80 3.43 -23.90 6.78
CA CYS A 80 2.46 -23.15 7.58
C CYS A 80 2.00 -23.91 8.84
N ASP A 81 2.54 -25.09 9.12
CA ASP A 81 2.21 -25.84 10.33
C ASP A 81 2.84 -25.18 11.57
N ALA A 82 2.31 -25.53 12.73
CA ALA A 82 2.82 -25.08 14.02
C ALA A 82 3.11 -26.30 14.92
N PRO A 83 4.39 -26.59 15.23
CA PRO A 83 5.61 -25.83 14.87
C PRO A 83 5.98 -25.98 13.39
N VAL A 84 6.67 -24.96 12.85
CA VAL A 84 7.20 -25.00 11.47
C VAL A 84 8.29 -26.07 11.39
N PRO A 85 8.20 -27.03 10.43
CA PRO A 85 9.22 -28.06 10.27
C PRO A 85 10.59 -27.48 9.89
N ASP A 86 11.67 -28.08 10.37
CA ASP A 86 13.04 -27.64 10.07
C ASP A 86 13.36 -27.63 8.58
N ALA A 87 12.77 -28.53 7.79
CA ALA A 87 12.88 -28.55 6.33
C ALA A 87 12.36 -27.27 5.65
N CYS A 88 11.50 -26.52 6.33
CA CYS A 88 10.97 -25.24 5.86
C CYS A 88 11.81 -24.04 6.31
N ASN A 89 12.55 -24.16 7.42
CA ASN A 89 13.35 -23.07 7.98
C ASN A 89 14.75 -23.03 7.38
N VAL A 90 14.83 -22.78 6.10
CA VAL A 90 16.10 -22.80 5.33
C VAL A 90 16.35 -21.44 4.67
N SER A 91 17.62 -21.16 4.39
CA SER A 91 18.03 -20.01 3.58
C SER A 91 17.64 -20.24 2.13
N TRP A 92 17.19 -19.19 1.46
CA TRP A 92 16.74 -19.22 0.07
C TRP A 92 17.09 -17.92 -0.66
N TRP A 93 16.72 -17.83 -1.94
CA TRP A 93 17.00 -16.70 -2.81
C TRP A 93 15.85 -15.69 -2.81
N LEU A 94 16.13 -14.42 -2.49
CA LEU A 94 15.12 -13.36 -2.56
C LEU A 94 14.58 -13.19 -3.99
N ALA A 95 15.45 -13.21 -4.99
CA ALA A 95 15.04 -13.12 -6.39
C ALA A 95 13.96 -14.15 -6.79
N LYS A 96 14.09 -15.41 -6.32
CA LYS A 96 13.09 -16.45 -6.58
C LYS A 96 11.77 -16.19 -5.84
N ALA A 97 11.85 -15.77 -4.60
CA ALA A 97 10.66 -15.39 -3.83
C ALA A 97 9.94 -14.18 -4.45
N LEU A 98 10.68 -13.17 -4.93
CA LEU A 98 10.11 -12.03 -5.66
C LEU A 98 9.53 -12.45 -7.02
N GLN A 99 10.12 -13.41 -7.72
CA GLN A 99 9.52 -14.00 -8.93
C GLN A 99 8.21 -14.70 -8.60
N ARG A 100 8.14 -15.44 -7.50
CA ARG A 100 6.93 -16.11 -7.01
C ARG A 100 5.81 -15.13 -6.73
N THR A 101 6.12 -14.00 -6.11
CA THR A 101 5.16 -12.92 -5.84
C THR A 101 4.95 -12.00 -7.04
N GLN A 102 5.64 -12.24 -8.18
CA GLN A 102 5.60 -11.45 -9.43
C GLN A 102 6.17 -10.02 -9.28
N ASN A 103 6.96 -9.78 -8.26
CA ASN A 103 7.55 -8.47 -7.97
C ASN A 103 9.02 -8.34 -8.41
N PHE A 104 9.58 -9.31 -9.08
CA PHE A 104 10.97 -9.33 -9.53
C PHE A 104 11.19 -8.59 -10.85
N VAL A 105 12.25 -7.79 -10.92
CA VAL A 105 12.75 -7.20 -12.18
C VAL A 105 14.07 -7.83 -12.55
N SER A 106 15.09 -7.64 -11.73
CA SER A 106 16.45 -8.13 -11.97
C SER A 106 17.25 -8.13 -10.67
N VAL A 107 18.36 -8.88 -10.67
CA VAL A 107 19.35 -8.84 -9.60
C VAL A 107 20.71 -8.46 -10.18
N THR A 108 21.48 -7.67 -9.44
CA THR A 108 22.84 -7.25 -9.76
C THR A 108 23.68 -7.14 -8.49
N GLY A 109 24.95 -6.81 -8.61
CA GLY A 109 25.76 -6.40 -7.47
C GLY A 109 25.29 -5.08 -6.84
N PRO A 110 26.03 -4.54 -5.85
CA PRO A 110 25.74 -3.24 -5.27
C PRO A 110 25.67 -2.14 -6.34
N VAL A 111 24.75 -1.21 -6.18
CA VAL A 111 24.58 -0.07 -7.10
C VAL A 111 24.89 1.24 -6.39
N ASP A 112 25.06 2.30 -7.14
CA ASP A 112 25.34 3.61 -6.57
C ASP A 112 24.08 4.26 -5.98
N PHE A 113 24.28 5.33 -5.23
CA PHE A 113 23.21 6.11 -4.61
C PHE A 113 22.19 6.64 -5.62
N ALA A 114 22.65 7.04 -6.82
CA ALA A 114 21.78 7.62 -7.84
C ALA A 114 20.80 6.56 -8.40
N ALA A 115 21.25 5.32 -8.57
CA ALA A 115 20.40 4.22 -9.00
C ALA A 115 19.32 3.88 -7.94
N VAL A 116 19.69 3.80 -6.66
CA VAL A 116 18.70 3.60 -5.57
C VAL A 116 17.72 4.77 -5.51
N LYS A 117 18.24 6.01 -5.58
CA LYS A 117 17.40 7.21 -5.61
C LYS A 117 16.34 7.15 -6.73
N ALA A 118 16.76 6.76 -7.93
CA ALA A 118 15.84 6.66 -9.08
C ALA A 118 14.72 5.63 -8.84
N GLU A 119 15.03 4.50 -8.17
CA GLU A 119 14.02 3.51 -7.81
C GLU A 119 13.03 4.04 -6.77
N ILE A 120 13.54 4.67 -5.71
CA ILE A 120 12.70 5.24 -4.66
C ILE A 120 11.82 6.38 -5.21
N ASP A 121 12.37 7.27 -6.04
CA ASP A 121 11.61 8.34 -6.70
C ASP A 121 10.49 7.78 -7.61
N ALA A 122 10.72 6.60 -8.18
CA ALA A 122 9.73 5.89 -9.00
C ALA A 122 8.77 5.00 -8.18
N GLY A 123 8.81 5.08 -6.83
CA GLY A 123 7.91 4.32 -5.97
C GLY A 123 8.30 2.84 -5.82
N ARG A 124 9.54 2.46 -6.10
CA ARG A 124 9.98 1.07 -6.08
C ARG A 124 10.98 0.82 -4.94
N PRO A 125 10.62 0.03 -3.91
CA PRO A 125 11.54 -0.41 -2.87
C PRO A 125 12.62 -1.32 -3.47
N VAL A 126 13.83 -1.24 -2.94
CA VAL A 126 14.99 -1.98 -3.44
C VAL A 126 15.37 -3.05 -2.42
N GLY A 127 15.34 -4.33 -2.83
CA GLY A 127 15.85 -5.43 -2.02
C GLY A 127 17.37 -5.39 -2.00
N ALA A 128 17.96 -5.67 -0.84
CA ALA A 128 19.40 -5.71 -0.66
C ALA A 128 19.81 -6.97 0.08
N ARG A 129 20.86 -7.64 -0.45
CA ARG A 129 21.50 -8.77 0.24
C ARG A 129 22.74 -8.30 0.96
N ILE A 130 22.81 -8.61 2.22
CA ILE A 130 24.01 -8.41 3.06
C ILE A 130 24.74 -9.73 3.17
N GLY A 131 26.01 -9.78 2.78
CA GLY A 131 26.91 -10.89 3.04
C GLY A 131 27.62 -10.69 4.37
N TRP A 132 27.60 -11.67 5.26
CA TRP A 132 28.29 -11.60 6.55
C TRP A 132 29.74 -12.03 6.45
N SER A 133 30.65 -11.38 7.18
CA SER A 133 32.07 -11.74 7.20
C SER A 133 32.33 -13.17 7.70
N GLY A 134 31.42 -13.71 8.53
CA GLY A 134 31.44 -15.10 8.99
C GLY A 134 30.80 -16.12 8.04
N GLY A 135 30.37 -15.68 6.86
CA GLY A 135 29.59 -16.48 5.88
C GLY A 135 28.09 -16.36 6.07
N GLY A 136 27.35 -16.80 5.04
CA GLY A 136 25.91 -16.64 4.98
C GLY A 136 25.48 -15.27 4.44
N GLY A 137 24.20 -14.96 4.56
CA GLY A 137 23.64 -13.70 4.08
C GLY A 137 22.31 -13.39 4.72
N HIS A 138 21.87 -12.16 4.51
CA HIS A 138 20.64 -11.60 5.05
C HIS A 138 19.99 -10.69 4.02
N PHE A 139 18.68 -10.54 4.07
CA PHE A 139 17.94 -9.64 3.17
C PHE A 139 17.19 -8.59 3.97
N CYS A 140 17.30 -7.33 3.47
CA CYS A 140 16.55 -6.17 3.93
C CYS A 140 16.06 -5.35 2.73
N VAL A 141 15.39 -4.24 2.98
CA VAL A 141 14.87 -3.33 1.94
C VAL A 141 15.37 -1.92 2.18
N ILE A 142 15.89 -1.29 1.13
CA ILE A 142 16.07 0.16 1.08
C ILE A 142 14.73 0.75 0.62
N TYR A 143 14.09 1.57 1.48
CA TYR A 143 12.78 2.15 1.19
C TYR A 143 12.80 3.68 1.15
N GLY A 144 13.95 4.30 1.37
CA GLY A 144 14.10 5.73 1.34
C GLY A 144 15.54 6.17 1.25
N TYR A 145 15.72 7.46 1.03
CA TYR A 145 17.03 8.09 0.99
C TYR A 145 17.00 9.52 1.53
N THR A 146 18.16 10.01 1.94
CA THR A 146 18.44 11.43 2.19
C THR A 146 19.70 11.81 1.44
N ALA A 147 19.63 12.83 0.58
CA ALA A 147 20.75 13.43 -0.12
C ALA A 147 21.20 14.68 0.63
N GLY A 148 22.41 14.68 1.17
CA GLY A 148 23.02 15.83 1.84
C GLY A 148 23.68 16.78 0.84
N LEU A 149 23.58 18.07 1.07
CA LEU A 149 24.19 19.11 0.22
C LEU A 149 25.73 19.03 0.17
N PHE A 150 26.34 18.39 1.15
CA PHE A 150 27.83 18.29 1.26
C PHE A 150 28.33 16.88 0.90
N GLY A 151 27.46 16.01 0.34
CA GLY A 151 27.83 14.68 -0.15
C GLY A 151 27.56 13.54 0.84
N ASP A 152 27.07 13.81 2.04
CA ASP A 152 26.67 12.79 2.99
C ASP A 152 25.29 12.25 2.58
N ASN A 153 25.28 11.11 1.91
CA ASN A 153 24.06 10.45 1.50
C ASN A 153 23.72 9.31 2.47
N TYR A 154 22.42 9.12 2.70
CA TYR A 154 21.88 8.12 3.61
C TYR A 154 20.82 7.27 2.92
N PHE A 155 20.68 6.03 3.38
CA PHE A 155 19.55 5.15 3.07
C PHE A 155 18.67 4.93 4.29
N ASP A 156 17.37 4.88 4.07
CA ASP A 156 16.39 4.37 5.03
C ASP A 156 16.19 2.88 4.75
N ILE A 157 16.53 2.06 5.73
CA ILE A 157 16.50 0.59 5.65
C ILE A 157 15.35 0.07 6.52
N ASP A 158 14.64 -0.94 6.02
CA ASP A 158 13.71 -1.73 6.84
C ASP A 158 14.11 -3.20 6.78
N ASP A 159 14.34 -3.80 7.92
CA ASP A 159 14.99 -5.08 8.10
C ASP A 159 14.09 -6.04 8.89
N PRO A 160 13.90 -7.29 8.44
CA PRO A 160 13.00 -8.23 9.12
C PRO A 160 13.49 -8.71 10.50
N ILE A 161 14.75 -8.42 10.87
CA ILE A 161 15.31 -8.73 12.20
C ILE A 161 15.56 -7.44 12.99
N TYR A 162 16.24 -6.48 12.37
CA TYR A 162 16.76 -5.27 13.06
C TYR A 162 15.81 -4.07 12.98
N GLY A 163 14.74 -4.17 12.16
CA GLY A 163 13.77 -3.08 12.01
C GLY A 163 14.32 -1.90 11.20
N LYS A 164 13.74 -0.72 11.43
CA LYS A 164 14.08 0.50 10.68
C LYS A 164 15.37 1.13 11.16
N SER A 165 16.22 1.51 10.20
CA SER A 165 17.44 2.26 10.45
C SER A 165 17.70 3.30 9.35
N HIS A 166 18.47 4.33 9.70
CA HIS A 166 18.92 5.40 8.83
C HIS A 166 20.44 5.42 8.86
N LEU A 167 21.08 4.98 7.79
CA LEU A 167 22.52 4.72 7.73
C LEU A 167 23.14 5.52 6.61
N THR A 168 24.41 5.93 6.79
CA THR A 168 25.19 6.44 5.66
C THR A 168 25.29 5.37 4.57
N VAL A 169 25.36 5.78 3.31
CA VAL A 169 25.58 4.84 2.20
C VAL A 169 26.82 3.98 2.43
N SER A 170 27.87 4.58 3.01
CA SER A 170 29.12 3.86 3.34
C SER A 170 28.92 2.80 4.42
N ASP A 171 28.23 3.13 5.52
CA ASP A 171 27.99 2.18 6.61
C ASP A 171 27.09 1.05 6.14
N PHE A 172 26.02 1.36 5.40
CA PHE A 172 25.18 0.35 4.81
C PHE A 172 25.94 -0.60 3.88
N SER A 173 26.80 -0.02 3.03
CA SER A 173 27.51 -0.83 2.01
C SER A 173 28.62 -1.68 2.56
N ASN A 174 29.32 -1.23 3.62
CA ASN A 174 30.58 -1.83 4.05
C ASN A 174 30.60 -2.32 5.50
N ASN A 175 29.65 -1.90 6.31
CA ASN A 175 29.69 -2.15 7.76
C ASN A 175 28.30 -2.38 8.37
N TYR A 176 27.35 -2.95 7.59
CA TYR A 176 26.02 -3.19 8.08
C TYR A 176 26.02 -4.08 9.33
N GLN A 177 25.42 -3.59 10.44
CA GLN A 177 25.43 -4.26 11.74
C GLN A 177 26.84 -4.71 12.21
N GLY A 178 27.88 -3.95 11.83
CA GLY A 178 29.26 -4.15 12.24
C GLY A 178 30.06 -5.22 11.47
N THR A 179 29.42 -6.08 10.69
CA THR A 179 30.10 -7.22 10.00
C THR A 179 29.57 -7.51 8.60
N GLY A 180 28.53 -6.81 8.17
CA GLY A 180 27.85 -7.06 6.90
C GLY A 180 28.34 -6.16 5.78
N THR A 181 28.35 -6.68 4.57
CA THR A 181 28.65 -5.94 3.33
C THR A 181 27.51 -6.12 2.36
N TRP A 182 27.03 -5.07 1.74
CA TRP A 182 26.03 -5.14 0.67
C TRP A 182 26.60 -5.86 -0.55
N THR A 183 26.01 -6.99 -0.94
CA THR A 183 26.55 -7.85 -2.00
C THR A 183 25.69 -7.89 -3.24
N ASP A 184 24.37 -7.82 -3.09
CA ASP A 184 23.43 -7.95 -4.20
C ASP A 184 22.25 -6.98 -4.03
N THR A 185 21.71 -6.53 -5.16
CA THR A 185 20.59 -5.63 -5.29
C THR A 185 19.48 -6.31 -6.07
N ASP A 186 18.31 -6.47 -5.47
CA ASP A 186 17.12 -6.99 -6.13
C ASP A 186 16.18 -5.83 -6.49
N PHE A 187 16.05 -5.53 -7.77
CA PHE A 187 15.12 -4.54 -8.27
C PHE A 187 13.70 -5.11 -8.30
N THR A 188 12.76 -4.29 -7.86
CA THR A 188 11.37 -4.70 -7.70
C THR A 188 10.42 -3.93 -8.63
N LYS A 189 9.25 -4.53 -8.87
CA LYS A 189 8.16 -3.91 -9.62
C LYS A 189 6.82 -4.28 -8.99
N SER A 190 5.81 -3.49 -9.28
CA SER A 190 4.44 -3.94 -9.06
C SER A 190 4.14 -5.15 -9.94
N HIS A 191 3.44 -6.13 -9.38
CA HIS A 191 2.90 -7.26 -10.16
C HIS A 191 1.54 -6.92 -10.78
N ILE A 192 1.00 -5.76 -10.43
CA ILE A 192 -0.28 -5.28 -10.94
C ILE A 192 -0.01 -4.40 -12.17
N ASP A 193 0.38 -5.03 -13.27
CA ASP A 193 0.50 -4.35 -14.58
C ASP A 193 -0.86 -4.15 -15.27
N PHE A 194 -2.02 -4.27 -14.56
CA PHE A 194 -3.24 -4.69 -15.23
C PHE A 194 -4.42 -3.76 -15.20
N MET A 195 -4.43 -2.79 -14.36
CA MET A 195 -5.40 -1.70 -14.45
C MET A 195 -4.72 -0.42 -14.03
N VAL A 196 -4.56 0.48 -14.96
CA VAL A 196 -4.22 1.84 -14.58
C VAL A 196 -5.47 2.44 -13.96
N ILE A 197 -5.64 2.21 -12.66
CA ILE A 197 -6.54 3.01 -11.86
C ILE A 197 -5.85 4.35 -11.71
N LEU A 198 -6.41 5.38 -12.33
CA LEU A 198 -5.90 6.74 -12.15
C LEU A 198 -6.12 7.14 -10.69
N PRO A 199 -5.04 7.48 -9.95
CA PRO A 199 -5.20 7.92 -8.58
C PRO A 199 -5.91 9.26 -8.54
N MET A 200 -6.88 9.38 -7.67
CA MET A 200 -7.34 10.69 -7.30
C MET A 200 -6.27 11.35 -6.39
N LEU A 201 -5.67 12.43 -6.88
CA LEU A 201 -4.81 13.26 -6.04
C LEU A 201 -5.71 14.03 -5.08
N VAL A 202 -5.61 13.70 -3.81
CA VAL A 202 -6.30 14.45 -2.75
C VAL A 202 -5.45 15.63 -2.36
N ASP A 203 -6.07 16.80 -2.29
CA ASP A 203 -5.44 18.02 -1.80
C ASP A 203 -4.86 17.77 -0.39
N GLN A 204 -3.60 18.16 -0.19
CA GLN A 204 -2.91 18.03 1.10
C GLN A 204 -3.65 18.73 2.23
N GLU A 205 -4.37 19.79 1.91
CA GLU A 205 -5.23 20.50 2.85
C GLU A 205 -6.39 19.62 3.36
N ILE A 206 -7.00 18.83 2.48
CA ILE A 206 -8.03 17.86 2.85
C ILE A 206 -7.47 16.81 3.80
N LEU A 207 -6.32 16.23 3.47
CA LEU A 207 -5.67 15.22 4.33
C LEU A 207 -5.32 15.78 5.70
N ARG A 208 -4.80 17.02 5.74
CA ARG A 208 -4.52 17.72 7.00
C ARG A 208 -5.79 17.94 7.81
N HIS A 209 -6.86 18.42 7.19
CA HIS A 209 -8.16 18.63 7.87
C HIS A 209 -8.74 17.32 8.41
N ILE A 210 -8.62 16.20 7.70
CA ILE A 210 -9.04 14.89 8.22
C ILE A 210 -8.26 14.58 9.50
N TRP A 211 -6.92 14.71 9.50
CA TRP A 211 -6.09 14.42 10.67
C TRP A 211 -6.43 15.33 11.86
N GLU A 212 -6.63 16.62 11.62
CA GLU A 212 -6.99 17.60 12.67
C GLU A 212 -8.37 17.32 13.28
N GLN A 213 -9.33 16.89 12.48
CA GLN A 213 -10.70 16.64 12.93
C GLN A 213 -10.94 15.20 13.41
N ARG A 214 -10.02 14.30 13.14
CA ARG A 214 -10.12 12.87 13.40
C ARG A 214 -10.57 12.54 14.84
N PRO A 215 -9.99 13.11 15.91
CA PRO A 215 -10.44 12.82 17.30
C PRO A 215 -11.90 13.22 17.53
N LEU A 216 -12.28 14.41 17.07
CA LEU A 216 -13.64 14.91 17.21
C LEU A 216 -14.65 14.08 16.43
N LEU A 217 -14.29 13.67 15.21
CA LEU A 217 -15.13 12.83 14.36
C LEU A 217 -15.30 11.43 14.96
N GLY A 218 -14.24 10.87 15.55
CA GLY A 218 -14.28 9.60 16.26
C GLY A 218 -15.27 9.63 17.43
N VAL A 219 -15.21 10.67 18.25
CA VAL A 219 -16.16 10.87 19.36
C VAL A 219 -17.60 11.00 18.86
N LYS A 220 -17.84 11.77 17.79
CA LYS A 220 -19.16 11.89 17.17
C LYS A 220 -19.68 10.58 16.59
N ALA A 221 -18.79 9.71 16.13
CA ALA A 221 -19.11 8.37 15.66
C ALA A 221 -19.32 7.35 16.80
N GLY A 222 -19.21 7.76 18.06
CA GLY A 222 -19.39 6.90 19.23
C GLY A 222 -18.21 5.96 19.51
N LEU A 223 -17.02 6.33 19.04
CA LEU A 223 -15.81 5.51 19.16
C LEU A 223 -14.95 5.99 20.34
N PRO A 224 -14.23 5.09 21.04
CA PRO A 224 -13.35 5.46 22.14
C PRO A 224 -12.25 6.43 21.70
N VAL A 225 -12.02 7.50 22.49
CA VAL A 225 -11.05 8.56 22.17
C VAL A 225 -9.64 8.00 21.97
N GLU A 226 -9.25 7.02 22.79
CA GLU A 226 -7.93 6.39 22.77
C GLU A 226 -7.61 5.72 21.43
N GLN A 227 -8.62 5.30 20.68
CA GLN A 227 -8.42 4.72 19.32
C GLN A 227 -8.03 5.77 18.27
N PHE A 228 -8.26 7.06 18.57
CA PHE A 228 -8.02 8.16 17.63
C PHE A 228 -6.88 9.07 18.03
N GLU A 229 -6.36 8.98 19.25
CA GLU A 229 -5.16 9.70 19.67
C GLU A 229 -3.88 9.06 19.14
N ASP A 230 -3.83 7.73 19.07
CA ASP A 230 -2.67 7.03 18.49
C ASP A 230 -2.74 7.04 16.97
N THR A 231 -1.82 7.78 16.37
CA THR A 231 -1.63 7.87 14.90
C THR A 231 -0.48 6.98 14.40
N LYS A 232 0.19 6.25 15.32
CA LYS A 232 1.33 5.40 14.95
C LYS A 232 0.91 4.25 14.04
N GLY A 233 1.54 4.18 12.87
CA GLY A 233 1.20 3.19 11.85
C GLY A 233 -0.11 3.46 11.11
N ARG A 234 -0.68 4.66 11.27
CA ARG A 234 -1.86 5.11 10.53
C ARG A 234 -1.46 5.91 9.29
N SER A 235 -2.21 5.73 8.22
CA SER A 235 -2.08 6.51 6.99
C SER A 235 -3.44 6.76 6.35
N LEU A 236 -3.56 7.85 5.60
CA LEU A 236 -4.71 8.14 4.75
C LEU A 236 -4.34 7.82 3.30
N GLY A 237 -5.22 7.12 2.60
CA GLY A 237 -4.95 6.73 1.21
C GLY A 237 -6.19 6.22 0.50
N LEU A 238 -6.00 5.66 -0.70
CA LEU A 238 -7.07 5.12 -1.56
C LEU A 238 -8.27 6.07 -1.65
N ALA A 239 -7.99 7.33 -1.99
CA ALA A 239 -9.06 8.29 -2.20
C ALA A 239 -9.75 8.04 -3.55
N HIS A 240 -11.06 8.14 -3.58
CA HIS A 240 -11.85 8.02 -4.80
C HIS A 240 -13.08 8.92 -4.75
N PRO A 241 -13.50 9.47 -5.90
CA PRO A 241 -14.68 10.30 -5.97
C PRO A 241 -15.93 9.49 -5.66
N VAL A 242 -16.88 10.12 -4.98
CA VAL A 242 -18.19 9.56 -4.64
C VAL A 242 -19.23 10.16 -5.58
N PHE A 243 -19.91 9.28 -6.28
CA PHE A 243 -21.03 9.61 -7.16
C PHE A 243 -22.33 9.12 -6.55
N THR A 244 -23.33 9.96 -6.52
CA THR A 244 -24.64 9.62 -5.96
C THR A 244 -25.71 9.67 -7.03
N LEU A 245 -26.48 8.61 -7.11
CA LEU A 245 -27.67 8.50 -7.91
C LEU A 245 -28.89 8.86 -7.04
N GLY A 246 -29.49 10.00 -7.32
CA GLY A 246 -30.64 10.53 -6.58
C GLY A 246 -31.94 9.79 -6.88
N LEU A 247 -32.89 9.87 -5.96
CA LEU A 247 -34.19 9.21 -6.11
C LEU A 247 -34.98 9.71 -7.35
N GLU A 248 -34.91 11.00 -7.62
CA GLU A 248 -35.62 11.60 -8.77
C GLU A 248 -35.01 11.09 -10.10
N ALA A 249 -33.67 11.07 -10.21
CA ALA A 249 -33.01 10.51 -11.39
C ALA A 249 -33.39 9.03 -11.61
N LEU A 250 -33.53 8.24 -10.53
CA LEU A 250 -33.99 6.86 -10.59
C LEU A 250 -35.45 6.76 -11.09
N ARG A 251 -36.32 7.68 -10.65
CA ARG A 251 -37.74 7.70 -11.06
C ARG A 251 -37.90 8.10 -12.53
N GLU A 252 -37.08 9.00 -13.00
CA GLU A 252 -37.09 9.49 -14.37
C GLU A 252 -36.37 8.56 -15.35
N GLY A 253 -35.75 7.49 -14.84
CA GLY A 253 -34.96 6.57 -15.67
C GLY A 253 -33.67 7.19 -16.18
N ASP A 254 -33.19 8.26 -15.53
CA ASP A 254 -31.93 8.92 -15.86
C ASP A 254 -30.79 8.32 -15.01
N PRO A 255 -29.87 7.52 -15.59
CA PRO A 255 -28.80 6.86 -14.84
C PRO A 255 -27.65 7.79 -14.47
N ARG A 256 -27.74 9.11 -14.69
CA ARG A 256 -26.64 10.04 -14.41
C ARG A 256 -26.45 10.25 -12.92
N ALA A 257 -25.32 9.76 -12.42
CA ALA A 257 -24.89 10.01 -11.06
C ALA A 257 -24.08 11.30 -10.98
N ALA A 258 -24.35 12.12 -9.96
CA ALA A 258 -23.60 13.35 -9.71
C ALA A 258 -22.45 13.10 -8.72
N GLN A 259 -21.30 13.71 -8.95
CA GLN A 259 -20.21 13.69 -7.97
C GLN A 259 -20.60 14.53 -6.76
N THR A 260 -20.65 13.89 -5.59
CA THR A 260 -21.07 14.52 -4.33
C THR A 260 -19.93 14.72 -3.34
N GLY A 261 -18.80 14.06 -3.57
CA GLY A 261 -17.66 14.17 -2.67
C GLY A 261 -16.51 13.28 -3.06
N VAL A 262 -15.65 13.08 -2.08
CA VAL A 262 -14.48 12.19 -2.13
C VAL A 262 -14.48 11.34 -0.87
N ARG A 263 -14.27 10.05 -0.99
CA ARG A 263 -14.01 9.15 0.13
C ARG A 263 -12.52 8.89 0.27
N VAL A 264 -11.99 9.12 1.47
CA VAL A 264 -10.60 8.86 1.83
C VAL A 264 -10.57 7.74 2.87
N ILE A 265 -9.73 6.74 2.68
CA ILE A 265 -9.63 5.59 3.58
C ILE A 265 -8.48 5.79 4.55
N GLU A 266 -8.71 5.52 5.83
CA GLU A 266 -7.67 5.40 6.86
C GLU A 266 -7.26 3.94 6.98
N PHE A 267 -5.97 3.71 6.90
CA PHE A 267 -5.36 2.40 7.12
C PHE A 267 -4.57 2.39 8.42
N GLU A 268 -4.61 1.26 9.11
CA GLU A 268 -3.63 0.91 10.12
C GLU A 268 -2.69 -0.12 9.52
N ARG A 269 -1.46 0.30 9.21
CA ARG A 269 -0.56 -0.46 8.35
C ARG A 269 -1.22 -0.70 6.99
N GLU A 270 -1.77 -1.90 6.77
CA GLU A 270 -2.40 -2.31 5.50
C GLU A 270 -3.91 -2.61 5.65
N THR A 271 -4.45 -2.46 6.85
CA THR A 271 -5.85 -2.80 7.14
C THR A 271 -6.72 -1.54 7.11
N PRO A 272 -7.79 -1.48 6.29
CA PRO A 272 -8.74 -0.38 6.33
C PRO A 272 -9.41 -0.31 7.71
N ARG A 273 -9.38 0.86 8.35
CA ARG A 273 -9.93 1.06 9.70
C ARG A 273 -11.06 2.06 9.76
N ALA A 274 -10.99 3.07 8.91
CA ALA A 274 -12.02 4.09 8.84
C ALA A 274 -12.09 4.66 7.42
N PHE A 275 -13.17 5.35 7.11
CA PHE A 275 -13.25 6.21 5.94
C PHE A 275 -13.81 7.58 6.31
N TYR A 276 -13.49 8.56 5.48
CA TYR A 276 -13.93 9.94 5.60
C TYR A 276 -14.55 10.39 4.30
N ASP A 277 -15.81 10.81 4.34
CA ASP A 277 -16.48 11.42 3.19
C ASP A 277 -16.32 12.94 3.26
N VAL A 278 -15.66 13.50 2.26
CA VAL A 278 -15.37 14.93 2.13
C VAL A 278 -16.28 15.52 1.07
N ALA A 279 -16.92 16.62 1.37
CA ALA A 279 -17.77 17.33 0.43
C ALA A 279 -16.97 17.83 -0.78
N HIS A 280 -17.55 17.73 -1.99
CA HIS A 280 -16.88 18.16 -3.22
C HIS A 280 -16.57 19.67 -3.19
N ASP A 281 -17.54 20.48 -2.78
CA ASP A 281 -17.47 21.93 -2.91
C ASP A 281 -16.87 22.66 -1.68
N GLU A 282 -16.93 22.02 -0.48
CA GLU A 282 -16.59 22.70 0.77
C GLU A 282 -15.26 22.22 1.38
N LYS A 283 -14.62 21.21 0.80
CA LYS A 283 -13.44 20.50 1.38
C LYS A 283 -13.63 20.09 2.85
N LYS A 284 -14.90 19.95 3.26
CA LYS A 284 -15.31 19.67 4.64
C LYS A 284 -15.62 18.19 4.82
N VAL A 285 -15.10 17.61 5.89
CA VAL A 285 -15.45 16.23 6.27
C VAL A 285 -16.92 16.20 6.73
N ARG A 286 -17.76 15.51 5.96
CA ARG A 286 -19.19 15.32 6.26
C ARG A 286 -19.44 14.16 7.18
N GLN A 287 -18.70 13.08 6.99
CA GLN A 287 -18.91 11.84 7.69
C GLN A 287 -17.59 11.11 7.91
N MET A 288 -17.50 10.45 9.04
CA MET A 288 -16.51 9.42 9.34
C MET A 288 -17.21 8.13 9.71
N SER A 289 -16.69 6.99 9.30
CA SER A 289 -17.13 5.68 9.78
C SER A 289 -15.94 4.77 9.99
N ALA A 290 -15.87 4.07 11.12
CA ALA A 290 -14.88 3.04 11.43
C ALA A 290 -15.53 1.65 11.50
N ALA A 291 -16.78 1.54 11.08
CA ALA A 291 -17.53 0.28 11.03
C ALA A 291 -18.41 0.23 9.78
N GLY A 292 -18.90 -0.95 9.45
CA GLY A 292 -19.87 -1.15 8.39
C GLY A 292 -19.39 -2.04 7.25
N ALA A 293 -20.35 -2.42 6.40
CA ALA A 293 -20.14 -3.36 5.30
C ALA A 293 -19.06 -2.87 4.31
N TYR A 294 -18.99 -1.56 4.09
CA TYR A 294 -18.00 -0.98 3.17
C TYR A 294 -16.57 -1.40 3.52
N LEU A 295 -16.11 -1.14 4.77
CA LEU A 295 -14.73 -1.47 5.19
C LEU A 295 -14.47 -2.99 5.20
N GLN A 296 -15.50 -3.80 5.48
CA GLN A 296 -15.38 -5.26 5.48
C GLN A 296 -15.32 -5.84 4.07
N LEU A 297 -16.03 -5.24 3.12
CA LEU A 297 -16.16 -5.74 1.76
C LEU A 297 -15.15 -5.11 0.79
N LEU A 298 -14.62 -3.93 1.11
CA LEU A 298 -13.64 -3.22 0.28
C LEU A 298 -12.44 -4.11 -0.10
N PRO A 299 -11.79 -4.86 0.81
CA PRO A 299 -10.68 -5.73 0.46
C PRO A 299 -11.03 -6.74 -0.65
N ARG A 300 -12.16 -7.43 -0.49
CA ARG A 300 -12.63 -8.43 -1.48
C ARG A 300 -13.04 -7.79 -2.81
N ALA A 301 -13.63 -6.60 -2.77
CA ALA A 301 -13.99 -5.88 -3.99
C ALA A 301 -12.74 -5.45 -4.76
N LEU A 302 -11.71 -5.01 -4.07
CA LEU A 302 -10.42 -4.69 -4.68
C LEU A 302 -9.70 -5.93 -5.22
N GLU A 303 -9.82 -7.11 -4.56
CA GLU A 303 -9.37 -8.39 -5.10
C GLU A 303 -10.09 -8.75 -6.41
N ALA A 304 -11.41 -8.53 -6.47
CA ALA A 304 -12.18 -8.76 -7.69
C ALA A 304 -11.73 -7.81 -8.82
N VAL A 305 -11.42 -6.55 -8.49
CA VAL A 305 -10.82 -5.59 -9.42
C VAL A 305 -9.47 -6.11 -9.94
N ALA A 306 -8.61 -6.58 -9.05
CA ALA A 306 -7.29 -7.10 -9.43
C ALA A 306 -7.35 -8.39 -10.26
N ALA A 307 -8.44 -9.15 -10.17
CA ALA A 307 -8.65 -10.37 -10.93
C ALA A 307 -9.21 -10.12 -12.36
N LEU A 308 -9.54 -8.88 -12.71
CA LEU A 308 -10.00 -8.55 -14.05
C LEU A 308 -8.90 -8.80 -15.09
N PRO A 309 -9.23 -9.28 -16.30
CA PRO A 309 -8.24 -9.53 -17.33
C PRO A 309 -7.45 -8.27 -17.67
N ALA A 310 -6.17 -8.46 -17.90
CA ALA A 310 -5.29 -7.42 -18.38
C ALA A 310 -5.81 -6.79 -19.68
N GLY A 311 -5.88 -5.48 -19.71
CA GLY A 311 -6.21 -4.71 -20.90
C GLY A 311 -5.48 -3.39 -20.88
N GLU A 312 -5.29 -2.80 -22.04
CA GLU A 312 -4.62 -1.50 -22.22
C GLU A 312 -5.42 -0.30 -21.66
N ARG A 313 -6.52 -0.56 -20.92
CA ARG A 313 -7.47 0.48 -20.51
C ARG A 313 -7.18 1.02 -19.14
N GLN A 314 -7.27 2.32 -19.03
CA GLN A 314 -7.20 3.05 -17.77
C GLN A 314 -8.62 3.20 -17.21
N PHE A 315 -8.77 2.95 -15.92
CA PHE A 315 -10.03 3.16 -15.21
C PHE A 315 -9.82 4.15 -14.07
N GLU A 316 -10.77 5.04 -13.88
CA GLU A 316 -10.88 5.81 -12.66
C GLU A 316 -11.70 5.01 -11.63
N LEU A 317 -11.14 4.83 -10.43
CA LEU A 317 -11.89 4.19 -9.34
C LEU A 317 -12.84 5.21 -8.73
N ARG A 318 -14.12 4.91 -8.78
CA ARG A 318 -15.21 5.72 -8.21
C ARG A 318 -16.02 4.89 -7.20
N LEU A 319 -16.71 5.57 -6.32
CA LEU A 319 -17.75 4.96 -5.49
C LEU A 319 -19.12 5.41 -6.03
N LEU A 320 -19.96 4.46 -6.37
CA LEU A 320 -21.34 4.72 -6.75
C LEU A 320 -22.26 4.42 -5.57
N GLN A 321 -23.08 5.37 -5.22
CA GLN A 321 -24.09 5.25 -4.16
C GLN A 321 -25.48 5.55 -4.70
N ALA A 322 -26.45 4.74 -4.32
CA ALA A 322 -27.87 5.04 -4.48
C ALA A 322 -28.56 4.84 -3.12
N PRO A 323 -28.57 5.88 -2.27
CA PRO A 323 -29.06 5.75 -0.87
C PRO A 323 -30.50 5.29 -0.79
N ALA A 324 -31.37 5.72 -1.71
CA ALA A 324 -32.76 5.30 -1.77
C ALA A 324 -32.95 3.78 -1.99
N LEU A 325 -31.94 3.13 -2.56
CA LEU A 325 -31.93 1.67 -2.81
C LEU A 325 -31.02 0.93 -1.82
N ASN A 326 -30.43 1.61 -0.84
CA ASN A 326 -29.41 1.07 0.03
C ASN A 326 -28.26 0.39 -0.73
N PHE A 327 -27.89 0.95 -1.90
CA PHE A 327 -26.91 0.40 -2.82
C PHE A 327 -25.60 1.19 -2.75
N GLU A 328 -24.49 0.44 -2.78
CA GLU A 328 -23.13 0.99 -2.81
C GLU A 328 -22.25 0.02 -3.61
N ALA A 329 -21.40 0.56 -4.49
CA ALA A 329 -20.54 -0.25 -5.35
C ALA A 329 -19.23 0.49 -5.69
N LEU A 330 -18.15 -0.24 -5.92
CA LEU A 330 -17.01 0.29 -6.65
C LEU A 330 -17.37 0.39 -8.13
N TRP A 331 -17.09 1.54 -8.72
CA TRP A 331 -17.32 1.81 -10.13
C TRP A 331 -15.99 2.12 -10.80
N LEU A 332 -15.62 1.27 -11.74
CA LEU A 332 -14.46 1.43 -12.59
C LEU A 332 -14.89 2.14 -13.86
N HIS A 333 -14.61 3.42 -13.93
CA HIS A 333 -15.01 4.27 -15.05
C HIS A 333 -13.91 4.32 -16.11
N SER A 334 -14.24 3.94 -17.33
CA SER A 334 -13.32 3.79 -18.47
C SER A 334 -13.05 5.09 -19.25
N GLY A 335 -13.59 6.21 -18.81
CA GLY A 335 -13.49 7.48 -19.52
C GLY A 335 -14.46 7.62 -20.69
N ASP A 336 -14.73 6.57 -21.45
CA ASP A 336 -15.74 6.53 -22.52
C ASP A 336 -17.12 6.07 -22.03
N GLY A 337 -17.18 5.47 -20.85
CA GLY A 337 -18.40 4.92 -20.23
C GLY A 337 -18.88 3.59 -20.85
N GLU A 338 -18.40 3.20 -22.03
CA GLU A 338 -18.85 1.98 -22.71
C GLU A 338 -18.30 0.69 -22.07
N HIS A 339 -17.22 0.83 -21.31
CA HIS A 339 -16.51 -0.29 -20.71
C HIS A 339 -16.51 -0.22 -19.19
N ASP A 340 -17.36 0.61 -18.63
CA ASP A 340 -17.55 0.74 -17.21
C ASP A 340 -17.86 -0.60 -16.55
N ARG A 341 -17.35 -0.78 -15.34
CA ARG A 341 -17.63 -1.96 -14.54
C ARG A 341 -18.03 -1.56 -13.14
N VAL A 342 -18.97 -2.29 -12.58
CA VAL A 342 -19.51 -2.06 -11.25
C VAL A 342 -19.32 -3.30 -10.40
N ILE A 343 -18.75 -3.15 -9.21
CA ILE A 343 -18.54 -4.21 -8.24
C ILE A 343 -19.37 -3.88 -7.00
N PRO A 344 -20.52 -4.54 -6.81
CA PRO A 344 -21.41 -4.26 -5.68
C PRO A 344 -20.72 -4.54 -4.34
N LEU A 345 -20.80 -3.56 -3.43
CA LEU A 345 -20.38 -3.68 -2.03
C LEU A 345 -21.58 -3.94 -1.11
N ARG A 346 -22.70 -3.29 -1.42
CA ARG A 346 -23.93 -3.42 -0.66
C ARG A 346 -25.13 -3.19 -1.58
N GLY A 347 -26.21 -3.91 -1.39
CA GLY A 347 -27.48 -3.72 -2.10
C GLY A 347 -28.09 -5.01 -2.59
N PHE A 348 -29.09 -4.93 -3.40
CA PHE A 348 -30.05 -5.93 -3.88
C PHE A 348 -29.74 -7.41 -3.59
N HIS A 349 -30.66 -8.06 -2.88
CA HIS A 349 -30.75 -9.53 -2.84
C HIS A 349 -30.96 -10.04 -4.27
N GLY A 350 -29.92 -10.67 -4.87
CA GLY A 350 -30.00 -11.22 -6.24
C GLY A 350 -28.80 -11.01 -7.12
N PHE A 351 -27.91 -10.07 -6.82
CA PHE A 351 -26.60 -10.05 -7.47
C PHE A 351 -25.68 -11.04 -6.76
N ALA A 352 -25.14 -11.99 -7.53
CA ALA A 352 -24.06 -12.83 -7.02
C ALA A 352 -22.95 -11.91 -6.49
N ALA A 353 -22.65 -12.02 -5.21
CA ALA A 353 -21.71 -11.15 -4.55
C ALA A 353 -20.40 -11.13 -5.35
N MET A 354 -19.95 -9.89 -5.72
CA MET A 354 -18.62 -9.60 -6.20
C MET A 354 -18.21 -10.13 -7.59
N GLN A 355 -19.14 -10.27 -8.51
CA GLN A 355 -18.81 -10.39 -9.93
C GLN A 355 -18.93 -9.00 -10.58
N PRO A 356 -17.95 -8.58 -11.42
CA PRO A 356 -18.08 -7.36 -12.20
C PRO A 356 -19.27 -7.47 -13.14
N VAL A 357 -20.15 -6.48 -13.14
CA VAL A 357 -21.24 -6.35 -14.12
C VAL A 357 -20.87 -5.21 -15.08
N SER A 358 -21.02 -5.48 -16.35
CA SER A 358 -20.87 -4.50 -17.44
C SER A 358 -22.09 -3.61 -17.54
#